data_c572e2e7eca93e409a6064a9f963abb0
#
_entry.id   c572e2e7eca93e409a6064a9f963abb0
#
_cell.length_a   1.000
_cell.length_b   1.000
_cell.length_c   1.000
_cell.angle_alpha   90.00
_cell.angle_beta   90.00
_cell.angle_gamma   90.00
#
_symmetry.space_group_name_H-M   'P 1'
#
loop_
_entity.id
_entity.type
_entity.pdbx_description
1 polymer ?
#
loop_
_entity_poly.entity_id
_entity_poly.type
_entity_poly.pdbx_seq_one_letter_code
_entity_poly.pdbx_strand_id
1 'polypeptide(L)'
;NPFPKNHALHDKLKDLKPAMRLVSTITKVIELKKGDKVSYNYTFTAPKDMTIGVLALGYFEGVNRALSNKGAVKIGNRSTPIVGRVCMNHSMISLEGIKAKVSDEVVVYSNNPKDKNAIDNIAAEHNLFNYNLLTSLSHDVRRMLVE
;
A
#
# COMPACT_ATOMS: atom_id res chain seq x y z
N ASN A 1 -3.12 -11.33 14.96
CA ASN A 1 -3.96 -12.14 15.83
C ASN A 1 -5.21 -11.32 16.22
N PRO A 2 -6.43 -11.78 15.94
CA PRO A 2 -7.67 -11.03 16.20
C PRO A 2 -8.02 -10.92 17.69
N PHE A 3 -7.33 -11.64 18.56
CA PHE A 3 -7.62 -11.64 19.98
C PHE A 3 -6.57 -10.88 20.80
N PRO A 4 -6.97 -10.10 21.81
CA PRO A 4 -6.04 -9.42 22.70
C PRO A 4 -5.22 -10.44 23.53
N LYS A 5 -4.07 -10.02 24.04
CA LYS A 5 -3.12 -10.91 24.74
C LYS A 5 -3.70 -11.66 25.94
N ASN A 6 -4.71 -11.12 26.58
CA ASN A 6 -5.40 -11.75 27.72
C ASN A 6 -6.53 -12.71 27.34
N HIS A 7 -6.79 -12.91 26.06
CA HIS A 7 -7.83 -13.81 25.60
C HIS A 7 -7.34 -15.26 25.52
N ALA A 8 -8.14 -16.22 25.98
CA ALA A 8 -7.78 -17.65 26.03
C ALA A 8 -7.35 -18.26 24.67
N LEU A 9 -7.83 -17.69 23.56
CA LEU A 9 -7.47 -18.13 22.21
C LEU A 9 -6.23 -17.45 21.66
N HIS A 10 -5.68 -16.42 22.33
CA HIS A 10 -4.54 -15.67 21.81
C HIS A 10 -3.35 -16.59 21.50
N ASP A 11 -2.96 -17.42 22.47
CA ASP A 11 -1.81 -18.31 22.31
C ASP A 11 -2.04 -19.42 21.29
N LYS A 12 -3.29 -19.87 21.14
CA LYS A 12 -3.66 -20.88 20.14
C LYS A 12 -3.58 -20.34 18.70
N LEU A 13 -3.70 -19.03 18.53
CA LEU A 13 -3.73 -18.36 17.23
C LEU A 13 -2.49 -17.50 16.95
N LYS A 14 -1.47 -17.58 17.81
CA LYS A 14 -0.22 -16.82 17.64
C LYS A 14 0.53 -17.12 16.34
N ASP A 15 0.36 -18.32 15.81
CA ASP A 15 1.03 -18.81 14.61
C ASP A 15 0.27 -18.48 13.31
N LEU A 16 -0.91 -17.84 13.41
CA LEU A 16 -1.65 -17.38 12.24
C LEU A 16 -0.81 -16.34 11.48
N LYS A 17 -0.72 -16.55 10.18
CA LYS A 17 -0.03 -15.65 9.25
C LYS A 17 -1.02 -15.01 8.30
N PRO A 18 -0.77 -13.76 7.85
CA PRO A 18 -1.56 -13.16 6.78
C PRO A 18 -1.50 -14.04 5.52
N ALA A 19 -2.66 -14.44 5.01
CA ALA A 19 -2.74 -15.30 3.82
C ALA A 19 -2.83 -14.49 2.51
N MET A 20 -3.09 -13.17 2.60
CA MET A 20 -3.32 -12.33 1.43
C MET A 20 -2.16 -11.37 1.17
N ARG A 21 -1.80 -11.24 -0.11
CA ARG A 21 -0.92 -10.21 -0.64
C ARG A 21 -1.63 -9.49 -1.78
N LEU A 22 -1.74 -8.16 -1.70
CA LEU A 22 -2.23 -7.34 -2.81
C LEU A 22 -1.04 -6.75 -3.55
N VAL A 23 -0.99 -6.98 -4.86
CA VAL A 23 0.09 -6.49 -5.72
C VAL A 23 -0.44 -5.65 -6.87
N SER A 24 0.39 -4.75 -7.35
CA SER A 24 0.21 -3.97 -8.56
C SER A 24 1.52 -3.89 -9.32
N THR A 25 1.51 -3.19 -10.44
CA THR A 25 2.73 -2.85 -11.19
C THR A 25 2.83 -1.36 -11.40
N ILE A 26 4.04 -0.88 -11.59
CA ILE A 26 4.29 0.50 -12.03
C ILE A 26 3.85 0.62 -13.48
N THR A 27 2.88 1.49 -13.75
CA THR A 27 2.37 1.75 -15.11
C THR A 27 3.06 2.93 -15.78
N LYS A 28 3.58 3.86 -14.98
CA LYS A 28 4.31 5.04 -15.46
C LYS A 28 5.33 5.50 -14.44
N VAL A 29 6.46 5.97 -14.89
CA VAL A 29 7.48 6.67 -14.10
C VAL A 29 7.48 8.12 -14.52
N ILE A 30 7.50 9.06 -13.58
CA ILE A 30 7.41 10.50 -13.80
C ILE A 30 8.49 11.18 -13.00
N GLU A 31 9.27 12.03 -13.66
CA GLU A 31 10.21 12.94 -13.02
C GLU A 31 9.48 14.22 -12.62
N LEU A 32 9.64 14.62 -11.38
CA LEU A 32 9.09 15.87 -10.82
C LEU A 32 10.23 16.83 -10.52
N LYS A 33 9.98 18.11 -10.78
CA LYS A 33 10.83 19.21 -10.31
C LYS A 33 10.37 19.67 -8.93
N LYS A 34 11.29 20.26 -8.18
CA LYS A 34 10.93 20.91 -6.90
C LYS A 34 9.78 21.88 -7.11
N GLY A 35 8.73 21.74 -6.32
CA GLY A 35 7.52 22.55 -6.38
C GLY A 35 6.41 21.98 -7.26
N ASP A 36 6.65 20.92 -8.04
CA ASP A 36 5.60 20.25 -8.81
C ASP A 36 4.55 19.65 -7.88
N LYS A 37 3.31 19.74 -8.31
CA LYS A 37 2.16 19.30 -7.52
C LYS A 37 1.57 18.02 -8.07
N VAL A 38 1.20 17.11 -7.18
CA VAL A 38 0.74 15.78 -7.53
C VAL A 38 -0.64 15.51 -6.92
N SER A 39 -1.46 14.76 -7.67
CA SER A 39 -2.77 14.25 -7.25
C SER A 39 -3.85 15.31 -7.10
N TYR A 40 -5.09 14.85 -6.84
CA TYR A 40 -6.24 15.71 -6.63
C TYR A 40 -6.04 16.68 -5.48
N ASN A 41 -6.46 17.94 -5.69
CA ASN A 41 -6.31 19.06 -4.77
C ASN A 41 -4.84 19.36 -4.42
N TYR A 42 -3.89 18.88 -5.24
CA TYR A 42 -2.47 19.19 -5.06
C TYR A 42 -1.95 18.89 -3.65
N THR A 43 -2.40 17.76 -3.07
CA THR A 43 -2.10 17.42 -1.67
C THR A 43 -0.66 16.97 -1.43
N PHE A 44 0.13 16.82 -2.49
CA PHE A 44 1.56 16.61 -2.42
C PHE A 44 2.27 17.61 -3.30
N THR A 45 3.29 18.27 -2.75
CA THR A 45 4.22 19.14 -3.49
C THR A 45 5.61 18.55 -3.40
N ALA A 46 6.28 18.36 -4.52
CA ALA A 46 7.62 17.81 -4.57
C ALA A 46 8.61 18.73 -3.80
N PRO A 47 9.22 18.25 -2.70
CA PRO A 47 10.12 19.07 -1.88
C PRO A 47 11.47 19.33 -2.57
N LYS A 48 11.80 18.54 -3.55
CA LYS A 48 13.00 18.57 -4.39
C LYS A 48 12.72 17.88 -5.71
N ASP A 49 13.67 17.91 -6.64
CA ASP A 49 13.63 17.06 -7.83
C ASP A 49 13.56 15.59 -7.39
N MET A 50 12.57 14.86 -7.86
CA MET A 50 12.33 13.48 -7.46
C MET A 50 11.61 12.69 -8.53
N THR A 51 11.64 11.35 -8.40
CA THR A 51 10.93 10.45 -9.30
C THR A 51 9.77 9.77 -8.57
N ILE A 52 8.63 9.65 -9.23
CA ILE A 52 7.47 8.91 -8.73
C ILE A 52 7.05 7.82 -9.69
N GLY A 53 6.42 6.77 -9.14
CA GLY A 53 5.75 5.71 -9.89
C GLY A 53 4.23 5.84 -9.78
N VAL A 54 3.53 5.56 -10.86
CA VAL A 54 2.06 5.46 -10.88
C VAL A 54 1.68 3.98 -10.84
N LEU A 55 0.80 3.61 -9.93
CA LEU A 55 0.22 2.26 -9.80
C LEU A 55 -1.19 2.24 -10.36
N ALA A 56 -1.56 1.16 -11.06
CA ALA A 56 -2.92 0.92 -11.53
C ALA A 56 -3.80 0.30 -10.42
N LEU A 57 -3.76 0.85 -9.22
CA LEU A 57 -4.62 0.51 -8.09
C LEU A 57 -4.98 1.76 -7.31
N GLY A 58 -6.25 1.90 -6.99
CA GLY A 58 -6.79 2.97 -6.17
C GLY A 58 -7.83 2.46 -5.18
N TYR A 59 -8.70 3.35 -4.72
CA TYR A 59 -9.70 2.96 -3.72
C TYR A 59 -10.81 2.06 -4.29
N PHE A 60 -11.05 2.06 -5.59
CA PHE A 60 -11.98 1.15 -6.25
C PHE A 60 -11.49 -0.30 -6.17
N GLU A 61 -10.18 -0.52 -6.29
CA GLU A 61 -9.57 -1.84 -6.16
C GLU A 61 -9.32 -2.26 -4.70
N GLY A 62 -9.54 -1.36 -3.74
CA GLY A 62 -9.44 -1.65 -2.31
C GLY A 62 -8.24 -1.01 -1.60
N VAL A 63 -7.51 -0.09 -2.25
CA VAL A 63 -6.49 0.70 -1.56
C VAL A 63 -7.16 1.77 -0.72
N ASN A 64 -7.10 1.65 0.60
CA ASN A 64 -7.83 2.57 1.47
C ASN A 64 -7.38 4.03 1.28
N ARG A 65 -8.36 4.92 1.09
CA ARG A 65 -8.10 6.34 0.83
C ARG A 65 -7.41 7.07 1.98
N ALA A 66 -7.54 6.57 3.21
CA ALA A 66 -6.82 7.10 4.38
C ALA A 66 -5.29 6.98 4.27
N LEU A 67 -4.79 6.11 3.37
CA LEU A 67 -3.37 5.96 3.08
C LEU A 67 -2.77 7.11 2.25
N SER A 68 -3.59 8.06 1.78
CA SER A 68 -3.14 9.25 1.03
C SER A 68 -2.07 10.03 1.82
N ASN A 69 -0.88 10.22 1.27
CA ASN A 69 0.28 10.88 1.90
C ASN A 69 0.79 10.23 3.21
N LYS A 70 0.26 9.07 3.60
CA LYS A 70 0.56 8.45 4.91
C LYS A 70 0.99 6.99 4.77
N GLY A 71 0.37 6.27 3.84
CA GLY A 71 0.64 4.85 3.65
C GLY A 71 1.99 4.59 2.99
N ALA A 72 2.41 3.35 3.07
CA ALA A 72 3.60 2.85 2.39
C ALA A 72 3.27 1.59 1.58
N VAL A 73 4.06 1.35 0.55
CA VAL A 73 4.07 0.12 -0.25
C VAL A 73 5.48 -0.44 -0.28
N LYS A 74 5.68 -1.60 -0.91
CA LYS A 74 6.99 -2.25 -0.95
C LYS A 74 7.37 -2.61 -2.38
N ILE A 75 8.60 -2.30 -2.78
CA ILE A 75 9.23 -2.69 -4.05
C ILE A 75 10.46 -3.54 -3.70
N GLY A 76 10.44 -4.81 -4.09
CA GLY A 76 11.44 -5.76 -3.60
C GLY A 76 11.50 -5.75 -2.06
N ASN A 77 12.64 -5.42 -1.48
CA ASN A 77 12.82 -5.33 -0.03
C ASN A 77 12.71 -3.90 0.53
N ARG A 78 12.35 -2.92 -0.27
CA ARG A 78 12.31 -1.51 0.15
C ARG A 78 10.88 -1.02 0.31
N SER A 79 10.61 -0.41 1.47
CA SER A 79 9.36 0.33 1.71
C SER A 79 9.47 1.74 1.14
N THR A 80 8.41 2.22 0.49
CA THR A 80 8.34 3.56 -0.08
C THR A 80 6.96 4.18 0.18
N PRO A 81 6.88 5.51 0.41
CA PRO A 81 5.62 6.15 0.73
C PRO A 81 4.70 6.33 -0.48
N ILE A 82 3.40 6.31 -0.21
CA ILE A 82 2.37 6.83 -1.10
C ILE A 82 2.44 8.36 -1.06
N VAL A 83 2.51 9.00 -2.23
CA VAL A 83 2.56 10.45 -2.38
C VAL A 83 1.29 10.96 -3.07
N GLY A 84 0.70 11.97 -2.50
CA GLY A 84 -0.59 12.49 -2.95
C GLY A 84 -1.78 11.63 -2.49
N ARG A 85 -2.95 11.91 -3.04
CA ARG A 85 -4.18 11.17 -2.72
C ARG A 85 -4.23 9.85 -3.46
N VAL A 86 -4.72 8.82 -2.78
CA VAL A 86 -5.22 7.60 -3.43
C VAL A 86 -6.43 7.99 -4.27
N CYS A 87 -6.33 7.83 -5.59
CA CYS A 87 -7.39 8.12 -6.54
C CYS A 87 -8.29 6.88 -6.74
N MET A 88 -9.29 6.98 -7.61
CA MET A 88 -10.22 5.88 -7.84
C MET A 88 -9.47 4.61 -8.30
N ASN A 89 -8.67 4.71 -9.36
CA ASN A 89 -7.98 3.58 -9.98
C ASN A 89 -6.45 3.75 -10.03
N HIS A 90 -5.92 4.75 -9.33
CA HIS A 90 -4.48 5.04 -9.34
C HIS A 90 -3.99 5.45 -7.96
N SER A 91 -2.75 5.10 -7.67
CA SER A 91 -1.98 5.63 -6.55
C SER A 91 -0.59 6.02 -7.03
N MET A 92 0.00 7.03 -6.43
CA MET A 92 1.37 7.44 -6.73
C MET A 92 2.28 7.10 -5.55
N ILE A 93 3.50 6.69 -5.85
CA ILE A 93 4.51 6.31 -4.86
C ILE A 93 5.82 7.02 -5.16
N SER A 94 6.61 7.32 -4.14
CA SER A 94 7.97 7.81 -4.33
C SER A 94 8.87 6.69 -4.85
N LEU A 95 9.77 7.00 -5.77
CA LEU A 95 10.83 6.09 -6.23
C LEU A 95 12.21 6.55 -5.77
N GLU A 96 12.29 7.44 -4.77
CA GLU A 96 13.58 7.93 -4.28
C GLU A 96 14.45 6.81 -3.73
N GLY A 97 15.68 6.75 -4.25
CA GLY A 97 16.64 5.71 -3.87
C GLY A 97 16.27 4.30 -4.33
N ILE A 98 15.23 4.14 -5.14
CA ILE A 98 14.78 2.86 -5.68
C ILE A 98 14.93 2.89 -7.19
N LYS A 99 15.74 1.97 -7.73
CA LYS A 99 15.80 1.74 -9.18
C LYS A 99 14.61 0.90 -9.59
N ALA A 100 13.55 1.54 -10.03
CA ALA A 100 12.35 0.88 -10.50
C ALA A 100 11.94 1.38 -11.88
N LYS A 101 11.26 0.56 -12.65
CA LYS A 101 10.80 0.81 -14.01
C LYS A 101 9.36 0.39 -14.20
N VAL A 102 8.79 0.76 -15.31
CA VAL A 102 7.45 0.27 -15.73
C VAL A 102 7.44 -1.26 -15.73
N SER A 103 6.33 -1.83 -15.27
CA SER A 103 6.06 -3.26 -15.04
C SER A 103 6.73 -3.88 -13.80
N ASP A 104 7.54 -3.16 -13.04
CA ASP A 104 8.03 -3.69 -11.77
C ASP A 104 6.89 -3.88 -10.77
N GLU A 105 6.93 -5.01 -10.06
CA GLU A 105 5.92 -5.37 -9.06
C GLU A 105 6.02 -4.47 -7.83
N VAL A 106 4.87 -4.07 -7.33
CA VAL A 106 4.72 -3.30 -6.08
C VAL A 106 3.75 -4.04 -5.17
N VAL A 107 4.19 -4.40 -3.99
CA VAL A 107 3.35 -5.00 -2.95
C VAL A 107 2.63 -3.87 -2.21
N VAL A 108 1.32 -3.80 -2.37
CA VAL A 108 0.46 -2.79 -1.74
C VAL A 108 0.05 -3.24 -0.34
N TYR A 109 -0.46 -4.46 -0.19
CA TYR A 109 -0.66 -5.11 1.10
C TYR A 109 0.22 -6.34 1.20
N SER A 110 1.05 -6.42 2.25
CA SER A 110 2.00 -7.51 2.44
C SER A 110 1.41 -8.64 3.28
N ASN A 111 1.77 -9.87 2.93
CA ASN A 111 1.53 -11.05 3.75
C ASN A 111 2.64 -11.32 4.78
N ASN A 112 3.68 -10.50 4.84
CA ASN A 112 4.68 -10.57 5.89
C ASN A 112 4.26 -9.66 7.06
N PRO A 113 3.99 -10.19 8.26
CA PRO A 113 3.51 -9.40 9.40
C PRO A 113 4.54 -8.36 9.92
N LYS A 114 5.80 -8.45 9.50
CA LYS A 114 6.85 -7.48 9.87
C LYS A 114 6.89 -6.27 8.95
N ASP A 115 6.24 -6.32 7.80
CA ASP A 115 6.24 -5.22 6.84
C ASP A 115 5.28 -4.11 7.28
N LYS A 116 5.67 -2.84 7.10
CA LYS A 116 4.81 -1.68 7.43
C LYS A 116 3.46 -1.72 6.71
N ASN A 117 3.45 -2.27 5.51
CA ASN A 117 2.25 -2.43 4.68
C ASN A 117 1.54 -3.78 4.86
N ALA A 118 1.80 -4.50 5.95
CA ALA A 118 0.91 -5.58 6.38
C ALA A 118 -0.41 -4.99 6.90
N ILE A 119 -1.54 -5.64 6.62
CA ILE A 119 -2.88 -5.10 6.92
C ILE A 119 -3.04 -4.73 8.39
N ASP A 120 -2.58 -5.57 9.31
CA ASP A 120 -2.69 -5.30 10.75
C ASP A 120 -1.85 -4.08 11.17
N ASN A 121 -0.67 -3.90 10.56
CA ASN A 121 0.19 -2.74 10.83
C ASN A 121 -0.42 -1.45 10.26
N ILE A 122 -0.97 -1.51 9.04
CA ILE A 122 -1.73 -0.39 8.44
C ILE A 122 -2.92 -0.02 9.32
N ALA A 123 -3.69 -1.02 9.77
CA ALA A 123 -4.86 -0.79 10.60
C ALA A 123 -4.50 -0.10 11.92
N ALA A 124 -3.43 -0.57 12.58
CA ALA A 124 -2.94 0.01 13.83
C ALA A 124 -2.37 1.43 13.64
N GLU A 125 -1.53 1.65 12.61
CA GLU A 125 -0.86 2.94 12.36
C GLU A 125 -1.84 4.04 11.94
N HIS A 126 -2.88 3.68 11.19
CA HIS A 126 -3.82 4.66 10.60
C HIS A 126 -5.20 4.67 11.28
N ASN A 127 -5.35 3.96 12.41
CA ASN A 127 -6.63 3.83 13.14
C ASN A 127 -7.77 3.34 12.24
N LEU A 128 -7.49 2.28 11.47
CA LEU A 128 -8.43 1.63 10.58
C LEU A 128 -8.84 0.28 11.13
N PHE A 129 -9.98 -0.22 10.69
CA PHE A 129 -10.41 -1.56 11.01
C PHE A 129 -9.87 -2.54 9.95
N ASN A 130 -9.03 -3.50 10.37
CA ASN A 130 -8.36 -4.42 9.46
C ASN A 130 -9.32 -5.24 8.59
N TYR A 131 -10.48 -5.61 9.15
CA TYR A 131 -11.53 -6.32 8.43
C TYR A 131 -12.08 -5.50 7.25
N ASN A 132 -12.23 -4.19 7.42
CA ASN A 132 -12.67 -3.31 6.33
C ASN A 132 -11.65 -3.27 5.19
N LEU A 133 -10.35 -3.33 5.49
CA LEU A 133 -9.31 -3.37 4.46
C LEU A 133 -9.43 -4.63 3.60
N LEU A 134 -9.81 -5.75 4.19
CA LEU A 134 -10.01 -7.01 3.47
C LEU A 134 -11.32 -7.02 2.67
N THR A 135 -12.42 -6.57 3.28
CA THR A 135 -13.75 -6.63 2.66
C THR A 135 -13.97 -5.57 1.59
N SER A 136 -13.16 -4.51 1.58
CA SER A 136 -13.19 -3.46 0.54
C SER A 136 -12.46 -3.83 -0.75
N LEU A 137 -11.80 -4.98 -0.82
CA LEU A 137 -11.16 -5.44 -2.05
C LEU A 137 -12.23 -5.74 -3.13
N SER A 138 -12.15 -5.01 -4.24
CA SER A 138 -13.04 -5.21 -5.38
C SER A 138 -13.03 -6.66 -5.88
N HIS A 139 -14.18 -7.16 -6.34
CA HIS A 139 -14.23 -8.47 -7.00
C HIS A 139 -13.58 -8.45 -8.38
N ASP A 140 -13.36 -7.30 -8.96
CA ASP A 140 -12.65 -7.18 -10.23
C ASP A 140 -11.14 -7.41 -10.10
N VAL A 141 -10.61 -7.32 -8.86
CA VAL A 141 -9.20 -7.68 -8.61
C VAL A 141 -9.02 -9.18 -8.76
N ARG A 142 -8.19 -9.57 -9.72
CA ARG A 142 -7.86 -10.98 -9.96
C ARG A 142 -7.27 -11.62 -8.70
N ARG A 143 -7.83 -12.76 -8.30
CA ARG A 143 -7.34 -13.57 -7.20
C ARG A 143 -6.64 -14.81 -7.73
N MET A 144 -5.48 -15.08 -7.17
CA MET A 144 -4.70 -16.28 -7.50
C MET A 144 -4.34 -17.01 -6.20
N LEU A 145 -4.54 -18.30 -6.16
CA LEU A 145 -3.99 -19.16 -5.13
C LEU A 145 -2.49 -19.34 -5.42
N VAL A 146 -1.66 -19.15 -4.41
CA VAL A 146 -0.22 -19.42 -4.46
C VAL A 146 0.10 -20.44 -3.38
N GLU A 147 0.94 -21.41 -3.73
CA GLU A 147 1.43 -22.44 -2.79
C GLU A 147 2.49 -21.87 -1.83
#